data_1fba0d4b435e3078532184e9a5ba93c0
#
_entry.id   1fba0d4b435e3078532184e9a5ba93c0
#
_cell.length_a   1.000
_cell.length_b   1.000
_cell.length_c   1.000
_cell.angle_alpha   90.00
_cell.angle_beta   90.00
_cell.angle_gamma   90.00
#
_symmetry.space_group_name_H-M   'P 1'
#
loop_
_entity.id
_entity.type
_entity.pdbx_description
1 polymer ?
#
loop_
_entity_poly.entity_id
_entity_poly.type
_entity_poly.pdbx_seq_one_letter_code
_entity_poly.pdbx_strand_id
1 'polypeptide(L)' 'MPLFVVTYCHPDEAGWRQHVMAHVGYLKQLLGQGVLRASGPMPGEADRRAMLVIAAPDRAALDAIVAADPFAVEDLI' A
#
# COMPACT_ATOMS: atom_id res chain seq x y z
N MET A 1 -0.09 -9.94 -17.25
CA MET A 1 -0.36 -10.03 -15.79
C MET A 1 -1.41 -8.98 -15.43
N PRO A 2 -2.48 -9.34 -14.75
CA PRO A 2 -3.52 -8.36 -14.41
C PRO A 2 -3.01 -7.27 -13.48
N LEU A 3 -3.63 -6.09 -13.62
CA LEU A 3 -3.40 -4.95 -12.74
C LEU A 3 -4.58 -4.86 -11.77
N PHE A 4 -4.26 -4.61 -10.50
CA PHE A 4 -5.26 -4.39 -9.47
C PHE A 4 -5.13 -2.99 -8.91
N VAL A 5 -6.26 -2.34 -8.67
CA VAL A 5 -6.30 -1.07 -7.94
C VAL A 5 -6.60 -1.39 -6.48
N VAL A 6 -5.72 -0.95 -5.61
CA VAL A 6 -5.85 -1.13 -4.16
C VAL A 6 -6.06 0.22 -3.52
N THR A 7 -7.10 0.36 -2.72
CA THR A 7 -7.33 1.57 -1.93
C THR A 7 -7.39 1.19 -0.46
N TYR A 8 -6.84 2.05 0.38
CA TYR A 8 -6.93 1.86 1.82
C TYR A 8 -6.91 3.20 2.55
N CYS A 9 -7.39 3.19 3.79
CA CYS A 9 -7.34 4.36 4.65
C CYS A 9 -6.52 4.08 5.91
N HIS A 10 -6.05 5.16 6.53
CA HIS A 10 -5.21 5.14 7.71
C HIS A 10 -5.88 5.96 8.81
N PRO A 11 -6.73 5.34 9.64
CA PRO A 11 -7.43 6.08 10.69
C PRO A 11 -6.52 6.48 11.87
N ASP A 12 -5.40 5.79 12.04
CA ASP A 12 -4.44 6.07 13.11
C ASP A 12 -3.30 6.95 12.59
N GLU A 13 -3.41 8.25 12.80
CA GLU A 13 -2.42 9.23 12.34
C GLU A 13 -1.06 9.04 12.99
N ALA A 14 -1.02 8.74 14.28
CA ALA A 14 0.24 8.52 15.00
C ALA A 14 0.95 7.27 14.50
N GLY A 15 0.22 6.19 14.31
CA GLY A 15 0.75 4.95 13.74
C GLY A 15 1.26 5.14 12.33
N TRP A 16 0.52 5.92 11.51
CA TRP A 16 0.94 6.25 10.15
C TRP A 16 2.31 6.96 10.17
N ARG A 17 2.46 7.99 11.00
CA ARG A 17 3.72 8.75 11.08
C ARG A 17 4.89 7.88 11.55
N GLN A 18 4.63 6.97 12.46
CA GLN A 18 5.67 6.07 12.99
C GLN A 18 6.17 5.08 11.95
N HIS A 19 5.29 4.60 11.07
CA HIS A 19 5.60 3.49 10.16
C HIS A 19 5.67 3.88 8.68
N VAL A 20 5.42 5.15 8.32
CA VAL A 20 5.36 5.58 6.92
C VAL A 20 6.68 5.36 6.18
N MET A 21 7.82 5.57 6.82
CA MET A 21 9.11 5.39 6.14
C MET A 21 9.39 3.92 5.81
N ALA A 22 9.00 3.00 6.69
CA ALA A 22 9.10 1.58 6.42
C ALA A 22 8.18 1.18 5.25
N HIS A 23 6.95 1.72 5.20
CA HIS A 23 6.02 1.53 4.11
C HIS A 23 6.60 2.06 2.77
N VAL A 24 7.18 3.24 2.77
CA VAL A 24 7.82 3.83 1.58
C VAL A 24 8.95 2.94 1.07
N GLY A 25 9.78 2.40 1.97
CA GLY A 25 10.84 1.46 1.61
C GLY A 25 10.29 0.20 0.94
N TYR A 26 9.21 -0.34 1.46
CA TYR A 26 8.52 -1.48 0.85
C TYR A 26 7.99 -1.16 -0.54
N LEU A 27 7.33 0.00 -0.71
CA LEU A 27 6.83 0.43 -2.02
C LEU A 27 7.96 0.62 -3.04
N LYS A 28 9.10 1.17 -2.63
CA LYS A 28 10.26 1.30 -3.52
C LYS A 28 10.78 -0.05 -3.98
N GLN A 29 10.79 -1.05 -3.11
CA GLN A 29 11.15 -2.41 -3.47
C GLN A 29 10.20 -2.98 -4.52
N LEU A 30 8.90 -2.82 -4.32
CA LEU A 30 7.89 -3.28 -5.28
C LEU A 30 8.02 -2.55 -6.62
N LEU A 31 8.32 -1.25 -6.59
CA LEU A 31 8.53 -0.45 -7.80
C LEU A 31 9.73 -0.98 -8.59
N GLY A 32 10.84 -1.25 -7.91
CA GLY A 32 12.04 -1.82 -8.54
C GLY A 32 11.82 -3.20 -9.16
N GLN A 33 10.87 -3.97 -8.62
CA GLN A 33 10.51 -5.30 -9.13
C GLN A 33 9.46 -5.24 -10.26
N GLY A 34 8.94 -4.06 -10.59
CA GLY A 34 7.86 -3.92 -11.58
C GLY A 34 6.49 -4.34 -11.06
N VAL A 35 6.35 -4.57 -9.77
CA VAL A 35 5.09 -4.97 -9.12
C VAL A 35 4.20 -3.76 -8.87
N LEU A 36 4.76 -2.71 -8.27
CA LEU A 36 4.05 -1.44 -8.11
C LEU A 36 4.19 -0.61 -9.39
N ARG A 37 3.06 -0.19 -9.95
CA ARG A 37 3.02 0.58 -11.20
C ARG A 37 2.73 2.06 -10.96
N ALA A 38 1.94 2.37 -9.93
CA ALA A 38 1.61 3.73 -9.55
C ALA A 38 1.10 3.73 -8.11
N SER A 39 1.26 4.86 -7.42
CA SER A 39 0.66 5.06 -6.11
C SER A 39 0.54 6.55 -5.83
N GLY A 40 -0.36 6.89 -4.92
CA GLY A 40 -0.52 8.28 -4.53
C GLY A 40 -1.56 8.45 -3.43
N PRO A 41 -1.55 9.62 -2.78
CA PRO A 41 -2.57 9.94 -1.79
C PRO A 41 -3.90 10.24 -2.45
N MET A 42 -4.98 10.04 -1.70
CA MET A 42 -6.34 10.40 -2.10
C MET A 42 -6.82 11.52 -1.17
N PRO A 43 -6.72 12.79 -1.59
CA PRO A 43 -7.08 13.92 -0.74
C PRO A 43 -8.60 14.09 -0.62
N GLY A 44 -9.02 14.89 0.35
CA GLY A 44 -10.42 15.31 0.50
C GLY A 44 -11.22 14.54 1.54
N GLU A 45 -10.61 13.55 2.20
CA GLU A 45 -11.25 12.77 3.25
C GLU A 45 -10.69 13.13 4.62
N ALA A 46 -11.45 12.81 5.68
CA ALA A 46 -11.03 13.08 7.05
C ALA A 46 -9.81 12.24 7.43
N ASP A 47 -9.81 10.95 7.05
CA ASP A 47 -8.69 10.06 7.26
C ASP A 47 -7.74 10.09 6.05
N ARG A 48 -6.47 9.78 6.30
CA ARG A 48 -5.52 9.59 5.20
C ARG A 48 -5.95 8.40 4.35
N ARG A 49 -5.91 8.57 3.05
CA ARG A 49 -6.22 7.51 2.08
C ARG A 49 -5.15 7.46 1.01
N ALA A 50 -4.98 6.28 0.45
CA ALA A 50 -4.02 6.07 -0.64
C ALA A 50 -4.56 5.07 -1.65
N MET A 51 -4.01 5.17 -2.87
CA MET A 51 -4.31 4.25 -3.96
C MET A 51 -2.99 3.69 -4.50
N LEU A 52 -3.00 2.40 -4.80
CA LEU A 52 -1.89 1.72 -5.47
C LEU A 52 -2.41 0.97 -6.68
N VAL A 53 -1.58 0.89 -7.72
CA VAL A 53 -1.81 0.01 -8.86
C VAL A 53 -0.73 -1.07 -8.82
N ILE A 54 -1.13 -2.31 -8.64
CA ILE A 54 -0.25 -3.46 -8.42
C ILE A 54 -0.48 -4.51 -9.49
N ALA A 55 0.62 -4.99 -10.10
CA ALA A 55 0.59 -6.12 -11.01
C ALA A 55 0.77 -7.41 -10.21
N ALA A 56 -0.16 -8.34 -10.35
CA ALA A 56 -0.08 -9.65 -9.69
C ALA A 56 -0.78 -10.69 -10.56
N PRO A 57 -0.36 -11.97 -10.50
CA PRO A 57 -0.96 -13.00 -11.35
C PRO A 57 -2.41 -13.31 -10.97
N ASP A 58 -2.78 -13.16 -9.70
CA ASP A 58 -4.11 -13.44 -9.18
C ASP A 58 -4.35 -12.70 -7.87
N ARG A 59 -5.55 -12.84 -7.33
CA ARG A 59 -5.97 -12.18 -6.08
C ARG A 59 -5.17 -12.68 -4.88
N ALA A 60 -4.84 -13.96 -4.83
CA ALA A 60 -4.08 -14.51 -3.70
C ALA A 60 -2.68 -13.90 -3.62
N ALA A 61 -2.00 -13.73 -4.77
CA ALA A 61 -0.72 -13.07 -4.83
C ALA A 61 -0.83 -11.60 -4.42
N LEU A 62 -1.88 -10.90 -4.86
CA LEU A 62 -2.14 -9.52 -4.45
C LEU A 62 -2.33 -9.41 -2.94
N ASP A 63 -3.13 -10.29 -2.36
CA ASP A 63 -3.39 -10.27 -0.91
C ASP A 63 -2.09 -10.48 -0.12
N ALA A 64 -1.20 -11.34 -0.59
CA ALA A 64 0.10 -11.56 0.04
C ALA A 64 0.99 -10.31 -0.03
N ILE A 65 0.98 -9.61 -1.17
CA ILE A 65 1.74 -8.37 -1.35
C ILE A 65 1.24 -7.30 -0.37
N VAL A 66 -0.07 -7.12 -0.26
CA VAL A 66 -0.66 -6.14 0.65
C VAL A 66 -0.38 -6.52 2.11
N ALA A 67 -0.49 -7.80 2.47
CA ALA A 67 -0.27 -8.27 3.83
C ALA A 67 1.19 -8.09 4.29
N ALA A 68 2.15 -8.03 3.38
CA ALA A 68 3.56 -7.84 3.69
C ALA A 68 3.95 -6.37 3.87
N ASP A 69 3.06 -5.43 3.54
CA ASP A 69 3.30 -4.01 3.77
C ASP A 69 3.43 -3.76 5.29
N PRO A 70 4.45 -3.00 5.74
CA PRO A 70 4.58 -2.63 7.15
C PRO A 70 3.31 -2.06 7.76
N PHE A 71 2.52 -1.30 7.02
CA PHE A 71 1.23 -0.80 7.51
C PHE A 71 0.24 -1.92 7.80
N ALA A 72 0.22 -2.96 6.98
CA ALA A 72 -0.66 -4.10 7.23
C ALA A 72 -0.16 -4.93 8.41
N VAL A 73 1.15 -5.13 8.52
CA VAL A 73 1.77 -5.85 9.65
C VAL A 73 1.42 -5.19 10.98
N GLU A 74 1.38 -3.85 11.01
CA GLU A 74 1.07 -3.07 12.21
C GLU A 74 -0.43 -2.76 12.35
N ASP A 75 -1.28 -3.36 11.51
CA ASP A 75 -2.74 -3.18 11.54
C ASP A 75 -3.15 -1.70 11.38
N LEU A 76 -2.54 -1.00 10.42
CA LEU A 76 -2.76 0.43 10.20
C LEU A 76 -3.54 0.75 8.90
N ILE A 77 -4.07 -0.28 8.26
CA ILE A 77 -4.89 -0.12 7.04
C ILE A 77 -6.15 -0.94 7.09
#